data_0a87016618708f86fa94f0f8c82e17ae
#
_entry.id   0a87016618708f86fa94f0f8c82e17ae
#
_cell.length_a   1.000
_cell.length_b   1.000
_cell.length_c   1.000
_cell.angle_alpha   90.00
_cell.angle_beta   90.00
_cell.angle_gamma   90.00
#
_symmetry.space_group_name_H-M   'P 1'
#
loop_
_entity.id
_entity.type
_entity.pdbx_description
1 polymer ?
#
loop_
_entity_poly.entity_id
_entity_poly.type
_entity_poly.pdbx_seq_one_letter_code
_entity_poly.pdbx_strand_id
1 'polypeptide(L)'
;MQPLRNFNRNNEESTVPTKSKVAVPQINYAERTVIAGDGVRLAVRDYNAGSGGLHTVVLLHGLCLTQDSWALQVRLLTHRWGNAVRIISYDHRGHGRSTGAPMETYRVERLADDLADVLTTLRVSGPLTLAGHSLGGMTALAYLNRPHRPVQPDGLVLIASAAGRLSERGLGRLLATPAPRVLFDLVNRMPRHGTEQTIRGVIRPLRAALTGRECAARRGFAAVAVESTRAVSPAAAAGFLLNLRDYDVYDCLSSITARTVVVSGGADMTTPDAHARDLVAAIPGAWHVRQPATGHMLLLDAPHCVATAINRAVQPHCRAAPTAAAAC
;
A
#
# COMPACT_ATOMS: atom_id res chain seq x y z
N MET A 1 36.22 17.71 76.74
CA MET A 1 34.87 17.51 76.25
C MET A 1 34.59 18.54 75.16
N GLN A 2 34.74 18.16 73.93
CA GLN A 2 34.40 19.00 72.76
C GLN A 2 33.17 18.45 72.05
N PRO A 3 32.19 19.21 71.63
CA PRO A 3 31.00 18.70 70.99
C PRO A 3 31.26 18.49 69.46
N LEU A 4 30.65 17.45 68.95
CA LEU A 4 30.66 16.96 67.59
C LEU A 4 30.00 17.97 66.63
N ARG A 5 30.68 18.27 65.50
CA ARG A 5 30.15 19.07 64.39
C ARG A 5 29.22 18.22 63.53
N ASN A 6 27.98 18.71 63.32
CA ASN A 6 27.02 18.20 62.35
C ASN A 6 27.50 18.52 60.92
N PHE A 7 27.66 17.47 60.07
CA PHE A 7 27.83 17.61 58.65
C PHE A 7 26.44 17.64 57.99
N ASN A 8 26.09 18.79 57.46
CA ASN A 8 24.91 18.99 56.64
C ASN A 8 25.24 18.48 55.24
N ARG A 9 24.58 17.39 54.75
CA ARG A 9 24.66 16.92 53.39
C ARG A 9 23.66 17.72 52.54
N ASN A 10 24.15 18.61 51.72
CA ASN A 10 23.37 19.23 50.67
C ASN A 10 23.03 18.17 49.61
N ASN A 11 21.73 17.87 49.46
CA ASN A 11 21.20 17.14 48.34
C ASN A 11 21.25 18.07 47.11
N GLU A 12 22.23 17.89 46.25
CA GLU A 12 22.15 18.42 44.85
C GLU A 12 21.21 17.51 44.11
N GLU A 13 19.98 17.97 43.89
CA GLU A 13 19.06 17.38 42.89
C GLU A 13 19.65 17.60 41.48
N SER A 14 20.20 16.52 40.94
CA SER A 14 20.59 16.42 39.54
C SER A 14 19.33 16.48 38.70
N THR A 15 19.01 17.64 38.14
CA THR A 15 17.99 17.81 37.12
C THR A 15 18.47 17.17 35.80
N VAL A 16 18.02 15.93 35.57
CA VAL A 16 18.16 15.27 34.25
C VAL A 16 17.36 16.10 33.22
N PRO A 17 17.99 16.57 32.13
CA PRO A 17 17.26 17.34 31.13
C PRO A 17 16.22 16.44 30.49
N THR A 18 14.96 16.80 30.63
CA THR A 18 13.82 16.17 29.94
C THR A 18 14.08 16.25 28.43
N LYS A 19 14.25 15.09 27.80
CA LYS A 19 14.35 14.98 26.32
C LYS A 19 13.16 15.69 25.73
N SER A 20 13.40 16.84 25.10
CA SER A 20 12.45 17.57 24.30
C SER A 20 11.81 16.59 23.30
N LYS A 21 10.50 16.39 23.40
CA LYS A 21 9.74 15.68 22.37
C LYS A 21 9.87 16.52 21.09
N VAL A 22 10.75 16.09 20.18
CA VAL A 22 10.82 16.67 18.84
C VAL A 22 9.43 16.50 18.24
N ALA A 23 8.70 17.60 18.08
CA ALA A 23 7.41 17.61 17.46
C ALA A 23 7.59 17.08 16.02
N VAL A 24 6.99 15.94 15.72
CA VAL A 24 7.01 15.37 14.38
C VAL A 24 6.20 16.31 13.49
N PRO A 25 6.77 16.90 12.44
CA PRO A 25 6.04 17.81 11.56
C PRO A 25 4.77 17.14 11.06
N GLN A 26 3.62 17.76 11.29
CA GLN A 26 2.37 17.31 10.67
C GLN A 26 2.46 17.59 9.17
N ILE A 27 2.30 16.54 8.35
CA ILE A 27 2.25 16.68 6.91
C ILE A 27 0.82 17.09 6.55
N ASN A 28 0.68 18.30 6.04
CA ASN A 28 -0.62 18.84 5.63
C ASN A 28 -1.09 18.18 4.34
N TYR A 29 -2.37 17.86 4.28
CA TYR A 29 -3.06 17.36 3.09
C TYR A 29 -4.47 17.95 3.02
N ALA A 30 -4.99 18.02 1.80
CA ALA A 30 -6.40 18.32 1.57
C ALA A 30 -7.19 17.01 1.56
N GLU A 31 -8.23 16.92 2.39
CA GLU A 31 -9.21 15.85 2.29
C GLU A 31 -10.13 16.10 1.11
N ARG A 32 -10.30 15.10 0.27
CA ARG A 32 -11.15 15.15 -0.91
C ARG A 32 -12.10 13.96 -0.94
N THR A 33 -13.23 14.12 -1.59
CA THR A 33 -14.10 13.00 -1.95
C THR A 33 -14.23 12.98 -3.47
N VAL A 34 -13.87 11.86 -4.08
CA VAL A 34 -14.09 11.60 -5.50
C VAL A 34 -15.30 10.71 -5.64
N ILE A 35 -16.22 11.06 -6.54
CA ILE A 35 -17.37 10.23 -6.89
C ILE A 35 -16.97 9.40 -8.11
N ALA A 36 -16.88 8.08 -7.95
CA ALA A 36 -16.65 7.15 -9.04
C ALA A 36 -17.85 7.10 -9.99
N GLY A 37 -17.64 6.64 -11.22
CA GLY A 37 -18.66 6.60 -12.26
C GLY A 37 -19.92 5.82 -11.92
N ASP A 38 -19.86 4.93 -10.89
CA ASP A 38 -21.00 4.18 -10.35
C ASP A 38 -21.55 4.76 -9.03
N GLY A 39 -21.13 5.97 -8.65
CA GLY A 39 -21.64 6.69 -7.47
C GLY A 39 -20.92 6.37 -6.16
N VAL A 40 -19.91 5.47 -6.16
CA VAL A 40 -19.10 5.18 -4.97
C VAL A 40 -18.27 6.41 -4.61
N ARG A 41 -18.29 6.77 -3.31
CA ARG A 41 -17.51 7.90 -2.78
C ARG A 41 -16.16 7.40 -2.28
N LEU A 42 -15.09 7.86 -2.91
CA LEU A 42 -13.72 7.53 -2.56
C LEU A 42 -13.12 8.63 -1.68
N ALA A 43 -12.63 8.26 -0.50
CA ALA A 43 -11.98 9.19 0.43
C ALA A 43 -10.50 9.33 0.05
N VAL A 44 -10.09 10.53 -0.30
CA VAL A 44 -8.76 10.85 -0.85
C VAL A 44 -8.02 11.83 0.05
N ARG A 45 -6.72 11.63 0.20
CA ARG A 45 -5.77 12.63 0.73
C ARG A 45 -4.88 13.10 -0.39
N ASP A 46 -4.84 14.41 -0.57
CA ASP A 46 -4.09 15.10 -1.61
C ASP A 46 -3.04 16.00 -0.95
N TYR A 47 -1.81 15.53 -0.93
CA TYR A 47 -0.67 16.23 -0.35
C TYR A 47 -0.05 17.14 -1.41
N ASN A 48 0.22 18.39 -1.06
CA ASN A 48 0.67 19.44 -2.00
C ASN A 48 -0.34 19.71 -3.13
N ALA A 49 -1.64 19.69 -2.79
CA ALA A 49 -2.71 20.05 -3.71
C ALA A 49 -2.48 21.45 -4.31
N GLY A 50 -2.68 21.58 -5.62
CA GLY A 50 -2.48 22.87 -6.33
C GLY A 50 -1.10 23.05 -6.96
N SER A 51 -0.17 22.15 -6.75
CA SER A 51 1.14 22.12 -7.42
C SER A 51 0.97 21.61 -8.87
N GLY A 52 0.37 22.41 -9.75
CA GLY A 52 0.15 22.03 -11.16
C GLY A 52 1.48 21.74 -11.87
N GLY A 53 1.55 20.67 -12.64
CA GLY A 53 2.72 20.29 -13.44
C GLY A 53 3.84 19.58 -12.69
N LEU A 54 3.73 19.36 -11.38
CA LEU A 54 4.68 18.56 -10.63
C LEU A 54 4.48 17.06 -10.86
N HIS A 55 5.55 16.30 -10.58
CA HIS A 55 5.45 14.85 -10.59
C HIS A 55 4.44 14.37 -9.53
N THR A 56 3.45 13.60 -9.96
CA THR A 56 2.44 13.04 -9.05
C THR A 56 2.77 11.59 -8.71
N VAL A 57 2.72 11.25 -7.41
CA VAL A 57 2.82 9.88 -6.91
C VAL A 57 1.47 9.46 -6.35
N VAL A 58 0.87 8.39 -6.89
CA VAL A 58 -0.36 7.80 -6.35
C VAL A 58 -0.03 6.54 -5.58
N LEU A 59 -0.49 6.46 -4.33
CA LEU A 59 -0.24 5.37 -3.40
C LEU A 59 -1.51 4.51 -3.23
N LEU A 60 -1.45 3.24 -3.63
CA LEU A 60 -2.55 2.29 -3.67
C LEU A 60 -2.34 1.20 -2.61
N HIS A 61 -3.22 1.11 -1.63
CA HIS A 61 -3.09 0.16 -0.52
C HIS A 61 -3.55 -1.26 -0.89
N GLY A 62 -3.18 -2.24 -0.07
CA GLY A 62 -3.58 -3.64 -0.22
C GLY A 62 -4.97 -3.95 0.34
N LEU A 63 -5.48 -5.15 0.04
CA LEU A 63 -6.71 -5.68 0.63
C LEU A 63 -6.63 -5.65 2.17
N CYS A 64 -7.72 -5.29 2.83
CA CYS A 64 -7.83 -5.14 4.28
C CYS A 64 -6.92 -4.07 4.90
N LEU A 65 -6.40 -3.14 4.09
CA LEU A 65 -5.66 -1.96 4.53
C LEU A 65 -6.45 -0.68 4.22
N THR A 66 -5.87 0.46 4.58
CA THR A 66 -6.35 1.79 4.24
C THR A 66 -5.19 2.65 3.72
N GLN A 67 -5.49 3.85 3.23
CA GLN A 67 -4.47 4.84 2.87
C GLN A 67 -3.49 5.16 4.01
N ASP A 68 -3.86 4.93 5.29
CA ASP A 68 -2.98 5.12 6.45
C ASP A 68 -1.79 4.15 6.47
N SER A 69 -1.89 3.02 5.78
CA SER A 69 -0.76 2.08 5.63
C SER A 69 0.46 2.71 4.95
N TRP A 70 0.28 3.81 4.23
CA TRP A 70 1.32 4.56 3.54
C TRP A 70 1.94 5.70 4.37
N ALA A 71 1.53 5.88 5.63
CA ALA A 71 1.96 7.02 6.45
C ALA A 71 3.49 7.18 6.55
N LEU A 72 4.24 6.08 6.65
CA LEU A 72 5.71 6.10 6.70
C LEU A 72 6.30 6.54 5.36
N GLN A 73 5.79 6.03 4.23
CA GLN A 73 6.25 6.39 2.89
C GLN A 73 5.95 7.85 2.59
N VAL A 74 4.74 8.32 2.91
CA VAL A 74 4.38 9.74 2.76
C VAL A 74 5.38 10.62 3.49
N ARG A 75 5.72 10.29 4.76
CA ARG A 75 6.72 11.05 5.54
C ARG A 75 8.09 11.05 4.88
N LEU A 76 8.57 9.89 4.43
CA LEU A 76 9.88 9.76 3.78
C LEU A 76 9.93 10.50 2.44
N LEU A 77 8.88 10.41 1.63
CA LEU A 77 8.77 11.11 0.35
C LEU A 77 8.68 12.63 0.55
N THR A 78 7.84 13.09 1.48
CA THR A 78 7.72 14.52 1.80
C THR A 78 9.03 15.09 2.34
N HIS A 79 9.73 14.34 3.19
CA HIS A 79 11.06 14.75 3.67
C HIS A 79 12.08 14.86 2.52
N ARG A 80 12.01 13.95 1.54
CA ARG A 80 12.94 13.91 0.40
C ARG A 80 12.66 14.99 -0.63
N TRP A 81 11.40 15.22 -0.97
CA TRP A 81 10.98 16.01 -2.12
C TRP A 81 10.30 17.33 -1.75
N GLY A 82 9.89 17.50 -0.48
CA GLY A 82 9.13 18.68 -0.05
C GLY A 82 7.92 18.91 -0.92
N ASN A 83 7.81 20.11 -1.48
CA ASN A 83 6.72 20.50 -2.37
C ASN A 83 6.99 20.18 -3.85
N ALA A 84 8.10 19.52 -4.20
CA ALA A 84 8.43 19.19 -5.59
C ALA A 84 7.64 17.98 -6.13
N VAL A 85 6.93 17.24 -5.27
CA VAL A 85 6.09 16.10 -5.64
C VAL A 85 4.72 16.24 -5.00
N ARG A 86 3.67 16.02 -5.79
CA ARG A 86 2.31 15.84 -5.30
C ARG A 86 2.10 14.38 -4.94
N ILE A 87 1.58 14.08 -3.75
CA ILE A 87 1.27 12.71 -3.35
C ILE A 87 -0.24 12.60 -3.19
N ILE A 88 -0.82 11.55 -3.77
CA ILE A 88 -2.23 11.22 -3.65
C ILE A 88 -2.33 9.82 -3.04
N SER A 89 -3.12 9.66 -1.98
CA SER A 89 -3.53 8.36 -1.46
C SER A 89 -5.04 8.35 -1.30
N TYR A 90 -5.66 7.19 -1.44
CA TYR A 90 -7.10 7.06 -1.22
C TYR A 90 -7.47 5.68 -0.70
N ASP A 91 -8.59 5.60 -0.02
CA ASP A 91 -9.16 4.32 0.39
C ASP A 91 -9.89 3.70 -0.80
N HIS A 92 -9.57 2.46 -1.15
CA HIS A 92 -10.35 1.70 -2.15
C HIS A 92 -11.81 1.57 -1.73
N ARG A 93 -12.73 1.37 -2.70
CA ARG A 93 -14.14 1.09 -2.42
C ARG A 93 -14.29 0.01 -1.36
N GLY A 94 -15.20 0.20 -0.41
CA GLY A 94 -15.44 -0.72 0.69
C GLY A 94 -14.35 -0.77 1.76
N HIS A 95 -13.33 0.11 1.68
CA HIS A 95 -12.26 0.24 2.67
C HIS A 95 -12.28 1.63 3.32
N GLY A 96 -11.74 1.69 4.54
CA GLY A 96 -11.51 2.92 5.28
C GLY A 96 -12.72 3.83 5.34
N ARG A 97 -12.59 5.05 4.80
CA ARG A 97 -13.62 6.07 4.74
C ARG A 97 -14.37 6.11 3.40
N SER A 98 -13.97 5.27 2.43
CA SER A 98 -14.71 5.12 1.17
C SER A 98 -15.99 4.32 1.37
N THR A 99 -17.03 4.64 0.59
CA THR A 99 -18.30 3.93 0.72
C THR A 99 -18.22 2.50 0.17
N GLY A 100 -19.10 1.66 0.70
CA GLY A 100 -19.34 0.32 0.15
C GLY A 100 -20.05 0.37 -1.20
N ALA A 101 -20.05 -0.78 -1.87
CA ALA A 101 -20.66 -1.00 -3.17
C ALA A 101 -21.33 -2.39 -3.23
N PRO A 102 -22.10 -2.71 -4.24
CA PRO A 102 -22.62 -4.06 -4.47
C PRO A 102 -21.47 -5.08 -4.58
N MET A 103 -21.67 -6.29 -4.02
CA MET A 103 -20.62 -7.29 -3.86
C MET A 103 -19.97 -7.72 -5.18
N GLU A 104 -20.74 -7.77 -6.26
CA GLU A 104 -20.30 -8.10 -7.61
C GLU A 104 -19.34 -7.07 -8.22
N THR A 105 -19.27 -5.86 -7.64
CA THR A 105 -18.40 -4.78 -8.12
C THR A 105 -16.99 -4.83 -7.50
N TYR A 106 -16.77 -5.67 -6.49
CA TYR A 106 -15.45 -5.78 -5.85
C TYR A 106 -14.49 -6.64 -6.69
N ARG A 107 -14.02 -6.05 -7.80
CA ARG A 107 -13.08 -6.63 -8.76
C ARG A 107 -11.93 -5.67 -9.02
N VAL A 108 -10.78 -6.20 -9.41
CA VAL A 108 -9.56 -5.40 -9.63
C VAL A 108 -9.74 -4.41 -10.79
N GLU A 109 -10.45 -4.81 -11.84
CA GLU A 109 -10.78 -3.93 -12.98
C GLU A 109 -11.60 -2.72 -12.54
N ARG A 110 -12.53 -2.90 -11.60
CA ARG A 110 -13.31 -1.77 -11.06
C ARG A 110 -12.45 -0.83 -10.22
N LEU A 111 -11.43 -1.34 -9.52
CA LEU A 111 -10.45 -0.48 -8.83
C LEU A 111 -9.61 0.33 -9.83
N ALA A 112 -9.34 -0.23 -11.00
CA ALA A 112 -8.68 0.50 -12.08
C ALA A 112 -9.57 1.62 -12.67
N ASP A 113 -10.90 1.41 -12.73
CA ASP A 113 -11.85 2.47 -13.08
C ASP A 113 -11.87 3.57 -12.01
N ASP A 114 -11.94 3.19 -10.72
CA ASP A 114 -11.85 4.14 -9.60
C ASP A 114 -10.59 5.00 -9.66
N LEU A 115 -9.44 4.38 -9.96
CA LEU A 115 -8.17 5.10 -10.13
C LEU A 115 -8.25 6.11 -11.27
N ALA A 116 -8.86 5.74 -12.41
CA ALA A 116 -9.07 6.66 -13.53
C ALA A 116 -9.96 7.85 -13.12
N ASP A 117 -11.02 7.60 -12.37
CA ASP A 117 -11.92 8.64 -11.85
C ASP A 117 -11.19 9.60 -10.87
N VAL A 118 -10.33 9.05 -10.00
CA VAL A 118 -9.48 9.84 -9.10
C VAL A 118 -8.53 10.74 -9.87
N LEU A 119 -7.81 10.19 -10.86
CA LEU A 119 -6.86 10.96 -11.68
C LEU A 119 -7.56 12.07 -12.46
N THR A 120 -8.72 11.79 -13.04
CA THR A 120 -9.51 12.75 -13.81
C THR A 120 -10.07 13.86 -12.93
N THR A 121 -10.73 13.51 -11.82
CA THR A 121 -11.36 14.46 -10.91
C THR A 121 -10.34 15.40 -10.26
N LEU A 122 -9.17 14.86 -9.88
CA LEU A 122 -8.08 15.64 -9.31
C LEU A 122 -7.20 16.33 -10.35
N ARG A 123 -7.61 16.26 -11.63
CA ARG A 123 -6.91 16.88 -12.77
C ARG A 123 -5.41 16.58 -12.74
N VAL A 124 -5.07 15.31 -12.52
CA VAL A 124 -3.68 14.87 -12.56
C VAL A 124 -3.18 15.01 -14.00
N SER A 125 -2.07 15.72 -14.17
CA SER A 125 -1.41 15.94 -15.45
C SER A 125 0.10 15.96 -15.24
N GLY A 126 0.88 15.74 -16.31
CA GLY A 126 2.33 15.63 -16.22
C GLY A 126 2.81 14.27 -15.73
N PRO A 127 4.06 14.18 -15.24
CA PRO A 127 4.67 12.91 -14.87
C PRO A 127 3.92 12.23 -13.72
N LEU A 128 3.64 10.93 -13.87
CA LEU A 128 2.88 10.12 -12.93
C LEU A 128 3.65 8.86 -12.53
N THR A 129 3.73 8.59 -11.23
CA THR A 129 4.18 7.31 -10.69
C THR A 129 3.04 6.65 -9.92
N LEU A 130 2.73 5.41 -10.25
CA LEU A 130 1.83 4.56 -9.47
C LEU A 130 2.64 3.66 -8.55
N ALA A 131 2.36 3.66 -7.26
CA ALA A 131 2.98 2.76 -6.29
C ALA A 131 1.89 1.97 -5.58
N GLY A 132 1.86 0.66 -5.78
CA GLY A 132 0.82 -0.21 -5.26
C GLY A 132 1.36 -1.36 -4.42
N HIS A 133 0.75 -1.58 -3.26
CA HIS A 133 1.01 -2.72 -2.40
C HIS A 133 -0.06 -3.79 -2.61
N SER A 134 0.34 -5.03 -2.89
CA SER A 134 -0.56 -6.19 -3.00
C SER A 134 -1.70 -5.91 -4.00
N LEU A 135 -2.97 -5.87 -3.54
CA LEU A 135 -4.14 -5.49 -4.34
C LEU A 135 -3.96 -4.12 -5.03
N GLY A 136 -3.30 -3.16 -4.38
CA GLY A 136 -3.00 -1.86 -4.99
C GLY A 136 -2.04 -1.95 -6.19
N GLY A 137 -1.09 -2.89 -6.16
CA GLY A 137 -0.22 -3.17 -7.31
C GLY A 137 -0.99 -3.84 -8.45
N MET A 138 -1.92 -4.74 -8.12
CA MET A 138 -2.85 -5.34 -9.09
C MET A 138 -3.75 -4.26 -9.73
N THR A 139 -4.22 -3.30 -8.92
CA THR A 139 -4.99 -2.14 -9.40
C THR A 139 -4.18 -1.31 -10.40
N ALA A 140 -2.90 -1.05 -10.11
CA ALA A 140 -2.02 -0.31 -11.03
C ALA A 140 -1.80 -1.07 -12.35
N LEU A 141 -1.62 -2.39 -12.30
CA LEU A 141 -1.50 -3.22 -13.50
C LEU A 141 -2.80 -3.27 -14.31
N ALA A 142 -3.94 -3.44 -13.64
CA ALA A 142 -5.25 -3.41 -14.30
C ALA A 142 -5.53 -2.02 -14.92
N TYR A 143 -5.10 -0.94 -14.27
CA TYR A 143 -5.17 0.40 -14.85
C TYR A 143 -4.34 0.50 -16.14
N LEU A 144 -3.14 -0.08 -16.19
CA LEU A 144 -2.30 -0.13 -17.37
C LEU A 144 -2.89 -1.03 -18.48
N ASN A 145 -3.71 -2.02 -18.11
CA ASN A 145 -4.43 -2.89 -19.06
C ASN A 145 -5.70 -2.24 -19.66
N ARG A 146 -6.13 -1.07 -19.17
CA ARG A 146 -7.31 -0.36 -19.72
C ARG A 146 -7.06 0.11 -21.15
N PRO A 147 -8.07 0.03 -22.04
CA PRO A 147 -7.94 0.57 -23.39
C PRO A 147 -7.73 2.10 -23.39
N HIS A 148 -8.37 2.81 -22.43
CA HIS A 148 -8.25 4.25 -22.30
C HIS A 148 -7.80 4.63 -20.88
N ARG A 149 -6.76 5.44 -20.79
CA ARG A 149 -6.20 5.96 -19.55
C ARG A 149 -6.12 7.47 -19.60
N PRO A 150 -6.67 8.21 -18.60
CA PRO A 150 -6.58 9.66 -18.57
C PRO A 150 -5.13 10.17 -18.52
N VAL A 151 -4.23 9.42 -17.86
CA VAL A 151 -2.80 9.73 -17.76
C VAL A 151 -1.99 8.45 -17.91
N GLN A 152 -0.94 8.49 -18.73
CA GLN A 152 0.00 7.38 -18.85
C GLN A 152 1.06 7.50 -17.75
N PRO A 153 1.27 6.48 -16.90
CA PRO A 153 2.32 6.51 -15.90
C PRO A 153 3.72 6.43 -16.51
N ASP A 154 4.64 7.27 -15.97
CA ASP A 154 6.08 7.22 -16.28
C ASP A 154 6.82 6.26 -15.34
N GLY A 155 6.28 6.05 -14.13
CA GLY A 155 6.83 5.19 -13.10
C GLY A 155 5.80 4.21 -12.56
N LEU A 156 6.27 3.00 -12.21
CA LEU A 156 5.47 1.94 -11.62
C LEU A 156 6.26 1.26 -10.50
N VAL A 157 5.66 1.14 -9.32
CA VAL A 157 6.26 0.41 -8.20
C VAL A 157 5.27 -0.64 -7.71
N LEU A 158 5.65 -1.90 -7.85
CA LEU A 158 4.86 -3.06 -7.48
C LEU A 158 5.45 -3.68 -6.21
N ILE A 159 4.76 -3.55 -5.08
CA ILE A 159 5.24 -4.02 -3.79
C ILE A 159 4.41 -5.23 -3.36
N ALA A 160 5.03 -6.39 -3.17
CA ALA A 160 4.35 -7.62 -2.75
C ALA A 160 3.08 -7.87 -3.58
N SER A 161 3.17 -7.84 -4.91
CA SER A 161 2.03 -7.90 -5.83
C SER A 161 2.21 -9.00 -6.90
N ALA A 162 1.20 -9.18 -7.75
CA ALA A 162 1.17 -10.18 -8.79
C ALA A 162 0.37 -9.70 -10.01
N ALA A 163 0.63 -10.28 -11.19
CA ALA A 163 -0.15 -10.03 -12.39
C ALA A 163 -1.30 -11.03 -12.61
N GLY A 164 -1.39 -12.06 -11.78
CA GLY A 164 -2.36 -13.16 -11.92
C GLY A 164 -1.85 -14.44 -11.28
N ARG A 165 -2.50 -15.57 -11.59
CA ARG A 165 -2.12 -16.92 -11.12
C ARG A 165 -2.03 -17.02 -9.60
N LEU A 166 -2.84 -16.25 -8.89
CA LEU A 166 -2.81 -16.19 -7.42
C LEU A 166 -3.17 -17.53 -6.81
N SER A 167 -4.12 -18.27 -7.41
CA SER A 167 -4.57 -19.58 -6.94
C SER A 167 -3.52 -20.71 -7.07
N GLU A 168 -2.41 -20.45 -7.74
CA GLU A 168 -1.36 -21.45 -7.97
C GLU A 168 -0.28 -21.44 -6.88
N ARG A 169 -0.13 -20.35 -6.13
CA ARG A 169 1.03 -20.12 -5.26
C ARG A 169 0.69 -19.62 -3.87
N GLY A 170 1.48 -20.01 -2.88
CA GLY A 170 1.40 -19.54 -1.51
C GLY A 170 0.02 -19.71 -0.88
N LEU A 171 -0.37 -18.76 -0.04
CA LEU A 171 -1.71 -18.69 0.56
C LEU A 171 -2.80 -18.43 -0.49
N GLY A 172 -2.46 -17.92 -1.67
CA GLY A 172 -3.39 -17.76 -2.79
C GLY A 172 -4.02 -19.07 -3.25
N ARG A 173 -3.42 -20.23 -2.97
CA ARG A 173 -4.03 -21.55 -3.23
C ARG A 173 -5.38 -21.73 -2.54
N LEU A 174 -5.64 -21.01 -1.46
CA LEU A 174 -6.95 -20.99 -0.81
C LEU A 174 -8.05 -20.43 -1.73
N LEU A 175 -7.70 -19.56 -2.69
CA LEU A 175 -8.64 -19.03 -3.67
C LEU A 175 -9.16 -20.13 -4.63
N ALA A 176 -8.39 -21.21 -4.85
CA ALA A 176 -8.82 -22.34 -5.65
C ALA A 176 -9.85 -23.25 -4.94
N THR A 177 -10.00 -23.08 -3.61
CA THR A 177 -10.95 -23.88 -2.81
C THR A 177 -12.37 -23.29 -2.91
N PRO A 178 -13.41 -24.02 -2.46
CA PRO A 178 -14.77 -23.47 -2.35
C PRO A 178 -14.92 -22.35 -1.30
N ALA A 179 -13.95 -22.17 -0.41
CA ALA A 179 -14.05 -21.26 0.74
C ALA A 179 -14.39 -19.80 0.35
N PRO A 180 -13.78 -19.17 -0.66
CA PRO A 180 -14.16 -17.81 -1.10
C PRO A 180 -15.63 -17.72 -1.54
N ARG A 181 -16.12 -18.74 -2.26
CA ARG A 181 -17.52 -18.78 -2.71
C ARG A 181 -18.48 -18.95 -1.55
N VAL A 182 -18.18 -19.87 -0.63
CA VAL A 182 -18.99 -20.08 0.58
C VAL A 182 -19.03 -18.82 1.43
N LEU A 183 -17.88 -18.13 1.60
CA LEU A 183 -17.82 -16.85 2.31
C LEU A 183 -18.67 -15.79 1.62
N PHE A 184 -18.56 -15.66 0.31
CA PHE A 184 -19.34 -14.72 -0.49
C PHE A 184 -20.85 -14.97 -0.31
N ASP A 185 -21.31 -16.21 -0.49
CA ASP A 185 -22.73 -16.57 -0.37
C ASP A 185 -23.24 -16.35 1.06
N LEU A 186 -22.41 -16.66 2.08
CA LEU A 186 -22.74 -16.41 3.47
C LEU A 186 -22.94 -14.92 3.73
N VAL A 187 -21.98 -14.08 3.36
CA VAL A 187 -22.03 -12.63 3.55
C VAL A 187 -23.21 -12.01 2.79
N ASN A 188 -23.47 -12.48 1.57
CA ASN A 188 -24.57 -11.96 0.73
C ASN A 188 -25.97 -12.28 1.29
N ARG A 189 -26.10 -13.40 2.04
CA ARG A 189 -27.38 -13.82 2.64
C ARG A 189 -27.62 -13.23 4.03
N MET A 190 -26.61 -12.67 4.67
CA MET A 190 -26.74 -12.16 6.04
C MET A 190 -27.45 -10.80 6.10
N PRO A 191 -28.39 -10.59 7.06
CA PRO A 191 -29.00 -9.29 7.29
C PRO A 191 -27.94 -8.25 7.67
N ARG A 192 -28.01 -7.05 7.09
CA ARG A 192 -27.01 -5.98 7.25
C ARG A 192 -26.70 -5.59 8.70
N HIS A 193 -27.57 -5.89 9.67
CA HIS A 193 -27.44 -5.47 11.08
C HIS A 193 -26.80 -6.51 12.03
N GLY A 194 -26.63 -7.78 11.62
CA GLY A 194 -26.02 -8.83 12.45
C GLY A 194 -24.58 -9.21 12.06
N THR A 195 -24.11 -8.64 10.98
CA THR A 195 -22.95 -9.11 10.21
C THR A 195 -21.60 -8.75 10.82
N GLU A 196 -21.50 -7.62 11.52
CA GLU A 196 -20.18 -7.11 11.94
C GLU A 196 -19.44 -8.02 12.96
N GLN A 197 -20.15 -8.57 13.95
CA GLN A 197 -19.52 -9.38 15.00
C GLN A 197 -19.17 -10.79 14.52
N THR A 198 -20.06 -11.43 13.76
CA THR A 198 -19.86 -12.80 13.27
C THR A 198 -18.74 -12.86 12.22
N ILE A 199 -18.67 -11.85 11.34
CA ILE A 199 -17.67 -11.79 10.27
C ILE A 199 -16.31 -11.34 10.79
N ARG A 200 -16.24 -10.53 11.83
CA ARG A 200 -14.99 -10.25 12.55
C ARG A 200 -14.30 -11.55 12.99
N GLY A 201 -15.07 -12.57 13.38
CA GLY A 201 -14.57 -13.90 13.72
C GLY A 201 -13.95 -14.65 12.52
N VAL A 202 -14.48 -14.50 11.32
CA VAL A 202 -13.99 -15.16 10.10
C VAL A 202 -12.84 -14.40 9.45
N ILE A 203 -12.91 -13.07 9.41
CA ILE A 203 -11.87 -12.22 8.81
C ILE A 203 -10.61 -12.13 9.70
N ARG A 204 -10.75 -12.26 11.03
CA ARG A 204 -9.63 -12.21 11.97
C ARG A 204 -8.54 -13.28 11.70
N PRO A 205 -8.84 -14.57 11.49
CA PRO A 205 -7.82 -15.57 11.12
C PRO A 205 -7.26 -15.36 9.72
N LEU A 206 -8.07 -14.96 8.74
CA LEU A 206 -7.58 -14.62 7.41
C LEU A 206 -6.58 -13.47 7.46
N ARG A 207 -6.89 -12.45 8.24
CA ARG A 207 -6.02 -11.30 8.48
C ARG A 207 -4.73 -11.68 9.20
N ALA A 208 -4.79 -12.55 10.22
CA ALA A 208 -3.61 -13.06 10.91
C ALA A 208 -2.70 -13.84 9.95
N ALA A 209 -3.29 -14.58 9.00
CA ALA A 209 -2.56 -15.26 7.93
C ALA A 209 -1.91 -14.28 6.95
N LEU A 210 -2.59 -13.19 6.58
CA LEU A 210 -2.08 -12.17 5.66
C LEU A 210 -0.98 -11.29 6.28
N THR A 211 -1.04 -11.04 7.61
CA THR A 211 -0.07 -10.15 8.30
C THR A 211 1.12 -10.88 8.92
N GLY A 212 1.13 -12.22 8.95
CA GLY A 212 2.19 -13.03 9.56
C GLY A 212 2.22 -12.97 11.10
N ARG A 213 2.52 -14.11 11.75
CA ARG A 213 2.55 -14.21 13.23
C ARG A 213 3.69 -13.41 13.89
N GLU A 214 4.77 -13.11 13.15
CA GLU A 214 5.94 -12.41 13.68
C GLU A 214 5.75 -10.89 13.80
N CYS A 215 4.87 -10.30 12.99
CA CYS A 215 4.56 -8.87 13.05
C CYS A 215 3.74 -8.47 14.30
N ALA A 216 3.06 -9.42 14.94
CA ALA A 216 2.27 -9.16 16.16
C ALA A 216 3.13 -8.82 17.39
N ALA A 217 4.43 -9.08 17.35
CA ALA A 217 5.34 -8.85 18.49
C ALA A 217 5.81 -7.38 18.63
N ARG A 218 5.61 -6.52 17.63
CA ARG A 218 5.98 -5.10 17.71
C ARG A 218 4.77 -4.25 18.12
N ARG A 219 4.85 -3.64 19.32
CA ARG A 219 3.77 -2.87 19.97
C ARG A 219 3.15 -1.74 19.15
N GLY A 220 3.81 -1.26 18.07
CA GLY A 220 3.25 -0.28 17.13
C GLY A 220 2.26 -0.88 16.13
N PHE A 221 2.34 -2.19 15.89
CA PHE A 221 1.49 -2.89 14.94
C PHE A 221 0.09 -3.19 15.50
N ALA A 222 -0.05 -3.34 16.83
CA ALA A 222 -1.34 -3.57 17.46
C ALA A 222 -2.32 -2.40 17.22
N ALA A 223 -1.84 -1.15 17.20
CA ALA A 223 -2.65 0.03 16.91
C ALA A 223 -3.12 0.05 15.44
N VAL A 224 -2.22 -0.17 14.46
CA VAL A 224 -2.57 -0.29 13.04
C VAL A 224 -3.47 -1.50 12.80
N ALA A 225 -3.24 -2.59 13.55
CA ALA A 225 -4.03 -3.81 13.44
C ALA A 225 -5.45 -3.69 14.03
N VAL A 226 -5.65 -2.91 15.08
CA VAL A 226 -6.98 -2.61 15.66
C VAL A 226 -7.76 -1.66 14.75
N GLU A 227 -7.10 -0.68 14.15
CA GLU A 227 -7.71 0.27 13.21
C GLU A 227 -8.13 -0.42 11.90
N SER A 228 -7.36 -1.39 11.43
CA SER A 228 -7.72 -2.19 10.24
C SER A 228 -8.91 -3.16 10.46
N THR A 229 -9.42 -3.40 11.66
CA THR A 229 -10.70 -4.13 11.85
C THR A 229 -11.91 -3.32 11.40
N ARG A 230 -11.75 -2.00 11.30
CA ARG A 230 -12.70 -1.09 10.66
C ARG A 230 -12.33 -0.79 9.20
N ALA A 231 -11.19 -1.31 8.71
CA ALA A 231 -10.57 -0.92 7.46
C ALA A 231 -11.27 -1.46 6.21
N VAL A 232 -11.99 -2.58 6.30
CA VAL A 232 -12.67 -3.19 5.16
C VAL A 232 -14.04 -3.71 5.56
N SER A 233 -15.06 -3.47 4.72
CA SER A 233 -16.36 -4.09 4.92
C SER A 233 -16.28 -5.60 4.62
N PRO A 234 -17.04 -6.45 5.35
CA PRO A 234 -17.10 -7.88 5.05
C PRO A 234 -17.48 -8.18 3.61
N ALA A 235 -18.40 -7.41 3.06
CA ALA A 235 -18.83 -7.53 1.67
C ALA A 235 -17.68 -7.28 0.69
N ALA A 236 -16.86 -6.23 0.94
CA ALA A 236 -15.70 -5.95 0.13
C ALA A 236 -14.64 -7.05 0.23
N ALA A 237 -14.32 -7.51 1.44
CA ALA A 237 -13.35 -8.58 1.64
C ALA A 237 -13.77 -9.86 0.93
N ALA A 238 -15.03 -10.31 1.09
CA ALA A 238 -15.55 -11.51 0.44
C ALA A 238 -15.62 -11.37 -1.08
N GLY A 239 -16.07 -10.20 -1.58
CA GLY A 239 -16.17 -9.92 -3.01
C GLY A 239 -14.81 -9.94 -3.68
N PHE A 240 -13.80 -9.25 -3.13
CA PHE A 240 -12.45 -9.29 -3.67
C PHE A 240 -11.84 -10.68 -3.62
N LEU A 241 -11.93 -11.41 -2.49
CA LEU A 241 -11.39 -12.77 -2.39
C LEU A 241 -11.96 -13.71 -3.45
N LEU A 242 -13.26 -13.62 -3.75
CA LEU A 242 -13.88 -14.43 -4.80
C LEU A 242 -13.31 -14.08 -6.18
N ASN A 243 -13.19 -12.78 -6.49
CA ASN A 243 -12.81 -12.30 -7.82
C ASN A 243 -11.29 -12.31 -8.08
N LEU A 244 -10.45 -12.33 -7.03
CA LEU A 244 -9.00 -12.44 -7.17
C LEU A 244 -8.56 -13.79 -7.78
N ARG A 245 -9.40 -14.81 -7.72
CA ARG A 245 -9.12 -16.12 -8.34
C ARG A 245 -8.88 -16.00 -9.84
N ASP A 246 -9.72 -15.21 -10.52
CA ASP A 246 -9.76 -15.12 -11.97
C ASP A 246 -9.00 -13.88 -12.51
N TYR A 247 -8.38 -13.12 -11.61
CA TYR A 247 -7.57 -11.96 -11.99
C TYR A 247 -6.32 -12.41 -12.74
N ASP A 248 -6.17 -11.94 -13.98
CA ASP A 248 -4.99 -12.16 -14.83
C ASP A 248 -4.82 -10.99 -15.81
N VAL A 249 -3.61 -10.39 -15.81
CA VAL A 249 -3.21 -9.30 -16.71
C VAL A 249 -1.81 -9.54 -17.27
N TYR A 250 -1.37 -10.81 -17.38
CA TYR A 250 -0.05 -11.13 -17.91
C TYR A 250 0.15 -10.60 -19.34
N ASP A 251 -0.89 -10.60 -20.17
CA ASP A 251 -0.80 -10.19 -21.56
C ASP A 251 -0.40 -8.72 -21.74
N CYS A 252 -0.69 -7.85 -20.78
CA CYS A 252 -0.32 -6.44 -20.88
C CYS A 252 1.11 -6.13 -20.42
N LEU A 253 1.80 -7.04 -19.71
CA LEU A 253 3.06 -6.75 -19.04
C LEU A 253 4.18 -6.34 -20.03
N SER A 254 4.26 -6.98 -21.18
CA SER A 254 5.27 -6.69 -22.20
C SER A 254 5.09 -5.31 -22.86
N SER A 255 3.89 -4.72 -22.76
CA SER A 255 3.58 -3.39 -23.30
C SER A 255 3.85 -2.25 -22.32
N ILE A 256 4.24 -2.56 -21.07
CA ILE A 256 4.50 -1.54 -20.02
C ILE A 256 5.80 -0.81 -20.32
N THR A 257 5.70 0.49 -20.59
CA THR A 257 6.83 1.38 -20.85
C THR A 257 7.27 2.18 -19.62
N ALA A 258 6.47 2.17 -18.56
CA ALA A 258 6.78 2.84 -17.30
C ALA A 258 8.04 2.25 -16.64
N ARG A 259 8.89 3.11 -16.06
CA ARG A 259 10.01 2.66 -15.23
C ARG A 259 9.50 1.82 -14.06
N THR A 260 9.73 0.53 -14.12
CA THR A 260 9.15 -0.40 -13.17
C THR A 260 10.16 -0.85 -12.12
N VAL A 261 9.76 -0.76 -10.85
CA VAL A 261 10.49 -1.35 -9.71
C VAL A 261 9.56 -2.33 -9.02
N VAL A 262 10.00 -3.58 -8.92
CA VAL A 262 9.27 -4.65 -8.21
C VAL A 262 9.96 -4.90 -6.89
N VAL A 263 9.22 -4.81 -5.78
CA VAL A 263 9.73 -5.04 -4.42
C VAL A 263 9.06 -6.28 -3.84
N SER A 264 9.85 -7.27 -3.41
CA SER A 264 9.33 -8.52 -2.84
C SER A 264 9.91 -8.83 -1.47
N GLY A 265 9.13 -9.51 -0.64
CA GLY A 265 9.56 -10.11 0.61
C GLY A 265 9.95 -11.58 0.40
N GLY A 266 11.14 -11.98 0.87
CA GLY A 266 11.61 -13.37 0.72
C GLY A 266 10.81 -14.38 1.56
N ALA A 267 10.15 -13.91 2.63
CA ALA A 267 9.29 -14.69 3.50
C ALA A 267 7.78 -14.43 3.23
N ASP A 268 7.44 -13.77 2.11
CA ASP A 268 6.04 -13.51 1.75
C ASP A 268 5.33 -14.81 1.31
N MET A 269 4.36 -15.23 2.09
CA MET A 269 3.53 -16.39 1.79
C MET A 269 2.23 -16.05 1.06
N THR A 270 1.85 -14.77 0.99
CA THR A 270 0.64 -14.29 0.33
C THR A 270 0.88 -14.12 -1.17
N THR A 271 1.90 -13.37 -1.53
CA THR A 271 2.42 -13.20 -2.88
C THR A 271 3.89 -13.62 -2.90
N PRO A 272 4.18 -14.93 -2.93
CA PRO A 272 5.56 -15.44 -2.92
C PRO A 272 6.44 -14.78 -3.99
N ASP A 273 7.74 -14.69 -3.71
CA ASP A 273 8.76 -14.07 -4.56
C ASP A 273 8.72 -14.54 -6.04
N ALA A 274 8.14 -15.70 -6.30
CA ALA A 274 7.90 -16.19 -7.67
C ALA A 274 7.02 -15.24 -8.50
N HIS A 275 6.02 -14.56 -7.88
CA HIS A 275 5.21 -13.56 -8.59
C HIS A 275 6.04 -12.34 -8.97
N ALA A 276 6.95 -11.90 -8.08
CA ALA A 276 7.86 -10.79 -8.38
C ALA A 276 8.83 -11.15 -9.52
N ARG A 277 9.35 -12.39 -9.54
CA ARG A 277 10.20 -12.85 -10.65
C ARG A 277 9.46 -12.88 -11.98
N ASP A 278 8.20 -13.32 -11.99
CA ASP A 278 7.37 -13.30 -13.22
C ASP A 278 7.16 -11.86 -13.72
N LEU A 279 6.84 -10.91 -12.82
CA LEU A 279 6.69 -9.51 -13.16
C LEU A 279 7.97 -8.93 -13.77
N VAL A 280 9.13 -9.20 -13.15
CA VAL A 280 10.43 -8.73 -13.65
C VAL A 280 10.80 -9.36 -14.98
N ALA A 281 10.47 -10.61 -15.20
CA ALA A 281 10.74 -11.30 -16.46
C ALA A 281 9.86 -10.79 -17.62
N ALA A 282 8.62 -10.38 -17.30
CA ALA A 282 7.63 -10.01 -18.31
C ALA A 282 7.60 -8.49 -18.62
N ILE A 283 7.99 -7.63 -17.67
CA ILE A 283 7.98 -6.17 -17.84
C ILE A 283 9.36 -5.70 -18.35
N PRO A 284 9.45 -5.06 -19.54
CA PRO A 284 10.74 -4.62 -20.07
C PRO A 284 11.47 -3.65 -19.13
N GLY A 285 12.72 -3.97 -18.83
CA GLY A 285 13.57 -3.11 -17.99
C GLY A 285 13.16 -2.98 -16.52
N ALA A 286 12.30 -3.87 -16.03
CA ALA A 286 11.89 -3.87 -14.64
C ALA A 286 13.08 -4.19 -13.71
N TRP A 287 13.14 -3.45 -12.59
CA TRP A 287 14.17 -3.65 -11.56
C TRP A 287 13.57 -4.41 -10.37
N HIS A 288 14.26 -5.46 -9.91
CA HIS A 288 13.84 -6.24 -8.74
C HIS A 288 14.62 -5.84 -7.48
N VAL A 289 13.89 -5.57 -6.41
CA VAL A 289 14.44 -5.33 -5.06
C VAL A 289 13.83 -6.37 -4.12
N ARG A 290 14.63 -7.35 -3.74
CA ARG A 290 14.22 -8.41 -2.81
C ARG A 290 14.66 -8.11 -1.39
N GLN A 291 13.76 -8.24 -0.42
CA GLN A 291 14.01 -8.14 1.01
C GLN A 291 13.94 -9.55 1.64
N PRO A 292 15.07 -10.24 1.86
CA PRO A 292 15.09 -11.68 2.14
C PRO A 292 14.31 -12.08 3.40
N ALA A 293 14.38 -11.27 4.46
CA ALA A 293 13.81 -11.57 5.78
C ALA A 293 12.41 -10.98 6.01
N THR A 294 11.83 -10.24 5.03
CA THR A 294 10.53 -9.62 5.19
C THR A 294 9.41 -10.46 4.59
N GLY A 295 8.23 -10.37 5.20
CA GLY A 295 6.99 -10.97 4.71
C GLY A 295 6.21 -10.03 3.77
N HIS A 296 4.88 -10.16 3.80
CA HIS A 296 3.96 -9.40 2.95
C HIS A 296 3.90 -7.91 3.27
N MET A 297 4.15 -7.50 4.52
CA MET A 297 3.94 -6.14 5.01
C MET A 297 5.17 -5.23 4.82
N LEU A 298 5.75 -5.24 3.63
CA LEU A 298 6.94 -4.45 3.26
C LEU A 298 6.82 -2.94 3.57
N LEU A 299 5.60 -2.38 3.54
CA LEU A 299 5.35 -0.97 3.87
C LEU A 299 5.78 -0.64 5.31
N LEU A 300 5.71 -1.62 6.21
CA LEU A 300 6.01 -1.49 7.64
C LEU A 300 7.37 -2.09 8.00
N ASP A 301 7.69 -3.24 7.41
CA ASP A 301 8.89 -4.00 7.74
C ASP A 301 10.14 -3.47 7.04
N ALA A 302 9.98 -2.84 5.86
CA ALA A 302 11.07 -2.27 5.07
C ALA A 302 10.70 -0.88 4.47
N PRO A 303 10.24 0.10 5.29
CA PRO A 303 9.69 1.36 4.78
C PRO A 303 10.69 2.17 3.96
N HIS A 304 11.96 2.17 4.33
CA HIS A 304 13.02 2.86 3.58
C HIS A 304 13.30 2.21 2.22
N CYS A 305 13.24 0.87 2.15
CA CYS A 305 13.36 0.15 0.89
C CYS A 305 12.24 0.54 -0.07
N VAL A 306 10.98 0.54 0.41
CA VAL A 306 9.82 0.94 -0.39
C VAL A 306 9.92 2.40 -0.84
N ALA A 307 10.28 3.32 0.06
CA ALA A 307 10.47 4.74 -0.29
C ALA A 307 11.58 4.92 -1.33
N THR A 308 12.68 4.17 -1.23
CA THR A 308 13.77 4.19 -2.21
C THR A 308 13.31 3.68 -3.57
N ALA A 309 12.49 2.63 -3.61
CA ALA A 309 11.90 2.11 -4.85
C ALA A 309 11.00 3.17 -5.52
N ILE A 310 10.16 3.87 -4.75
CA ILE A 310 9.32 4.96 -5.25
C ILE A 310 10.21 6.11 -5.78
N ASN A 311 11.21 6.54 -5.01
CA ASN A 311 12.15 7.58 -5.43
C ASN A 311 12.84 7.25 -6.76
N ARG A 312 13.23 5.98 -6.96
CA ARG A 312 13.85 5.51 -8.20
C ARG A 312 12.87 5.60 -9.38
N ALA A 313 11.60 5.28 -9.18
CA ALA A 313 10.57 5.38 -10.22
C ALA A 313 10.22 6.84 -10.57
N VAL A 314 10.31 7.77 -9.60
CA VAL A 314 10.07 9.21 -9.79
C VAL A 314 11.20 9.88 -10.57
N GLN A 315 12.47 9.52 -10.33
CA GLN A 315 13.61 10.20 -10.94
C GLN A 315 13.65 9.98 -12.46
N PRO A 316 13.80 11.03 -13.29
CA PRO A 316 14.09 10.85 -14.71
C PRO A 316 15.39 10.06 -14.89
N HIS A 317 15.48 9.26 -15.96
CA HIS A 317 16.71 8.54 -16.28
C HIS A 317 17.87 9.54 -16.45
N CYS A 318 18.71 9.69 -15.44
CA CYS A 318 20.13 9.92 -15.73
C CYS A 318 20.60 8.64 -16.44
N ARG A 319 20.76 8.68 -17.76
CA ARG A 319 21.58 7.68 -18.45
C ARG A 319 22.89 7.65 -17.69
N ALA A 320 23.16 6.57 -16.99
CA ALA A 320 24.50 6.30 -16.51
C ALA A 320 25.37 6.32 -17.76
N ALA A 321 26.23 7.34 -17.87
CA ALA A 321 27.33 7.30 -18.81
C ALA A 321 28.05 5.96 -18.55
N PRO A 322 28.41 5.22 -19.60
CA PRO A 322 29.19 3.99 -19.40
C PRO A 322 30.42 4.40 -18.62
N THR A 323 30.53 3.92 -17.37
CA THR A 323 31.76 4.00 -16.60
C THR A 323 32.81 3.28 -17.42
N ALA A 324 33.73 4.07 -18.02
CA ALA A 324 34.92 3.54 -18.60
C ALA A 324 35.58 2.63 -17.54
N ALA A 325 35.77 1.38 -17.93
CA ALA A 325 36.50 0.42 -17.15
C ALA A 325 37.85 1.07 -16.78
N ALA A 326 38.05 1.34 -15.49
CA ALA A 326 39.39 1.61 -14.98
C ALA A 326 40.18 0.31 -15.08
N ALA A 327 40.99 0.24 -16.10
CA ALA A 327 42.12 -0.69 -16.15
C ALA A 327 43.12 -0.22 -15.10
N CYS A 328 43.39 -1.06 -14.11
CA CYS A 328 44.68 -1.31 -13.48
C CYS A 328 44.57 -2.60 -12.67
#